data_2ec4052a03248f175f57952a24f3317b
#
_entry.id   2ec4052a03248f175f57952a24f3317b
#
_cell.length_a   1.000
_cell.length_b   1.000
_cell.length_c   1.000
_cell.angle_alpha   90.00
_cell.angle_beta   90.00
_cell.angle_gamma   90.00
#
_symmetry.space_group_name_H-M   'P 1'
#
loop_
_entity.id
_entity.type
_entity.pdbx_description
1 polymer ?
#
loop_
_entity_poly.entity_id
_entity_poly.type
_entity_poly.pdbx_seq_one_letter_code
_entity_poly.pdbx_strand_id
1 'polypeptide(L)'
;MTVLTELAAGHVFDPISLTLDAERARAYRSAVGDGLGVYDEAGAVPPLAVAAVALGVLLESVSLPAGTLHVSESIEFKKAVAPGATLECRAVLAQRSVRGGLVVSVIDSEIMVDGSAAVTARATVMSPQPA
;
A
#
# COMPACT_ATOMS: atom_id res chain seq x y z
N MET A 1 -13.49 11.70 -8.65
CA MET A 1 -12.72 10.72 -7.84
C MET A 1 -13.54 10.38 -6.60
N THR A 2 -13.66 9.11 -6.30
CA THR A 2 -14.47 8.65 -5.17
C THR A 2 -13.80 8.99 -3.85
N VAL A 3 -14.57 9.50 -2.89
CA VAL A 3 -14.07 9.82 -1.55
C VAL A 3 -14.01 8.55 -0.71
N LEU A 4 -12.88 8.28 -0.06
CA LEU A 4 -12.68 7.06 0.73
C LEU A 4 -13.77 6.88 1.79
N THR A 5 -14.16 7.95 2.47
CA THR A 5 -15.16 7.89 3.54
C THR A 5 -16.58 7.54 3.07
N GLU A 6 -16.84 7.61 1.77
CA GLU A 6 -18.14 7.24 1.18
C GLU A 6 -18.22 5.78 0.74
N LEU A 7 -17.11 5.06 0.76
CA LEU A 7 -17.09 3.64 0.38
C LEU A 7 -17.63 2.78 1.52
N ALA A 8 -18.38 1.75 1.16
CA ALA A 8 -18.91 0.79 2.11
C ALA A 8 -17.91 -0.35 2.35
N ALA A 9 -18.00 -0.98 3.52
CA ALA A 9 -17.25 -2.21 3.78
C ALA A 9 -17.59 -3.27 2.72
N GLY A 10 -16.57 -3.98 2.25
CA GLY A 10 -16.68 -4.92 1.14
C GLY A 10 -16.37 -4.32 -0.23
N HIS A 11 -16.18 -3.00 -0.32
CA HIS A 11 -15.80 -2.38 -1.60
C HIS A 11 -14.47 -2.95 -2.10
N VAL A 12 -14.45 -3.42 -3.34
CA VAL A 12 -13.26 -3.94 -4.02
C VAL A 12 -12.70 -2.83 -4.90
N PHE A 13 -11.46 -2.44 -4.65
CA PHE A 13 -10.78 -1.45 -5.48
C PHE A 13 -10.37 -2.07 -6.81
N ASP A 14 -10.32 -1.25 -7.86
CA ASP A 14 -9.80 -1.71 -9.14
C ASP A 14 -8.34 -2.12 -9.00
N PRO A 15 -7.93 -3.27 -9.58
CA PRO A 15 -6.54 -3.70 -9.54
C PRO A 15 -5.63 -2.67 -10.20
N ILE A 16 -4.46 -2.45 -9.61
CA ILE A 16 -3.47 -1.49 -10.11
C ILE A 16 -2.20 -2.26 -10.43
N SER A 17 -1.70 -2.12 -11.67
CA SER A 17 -0.41 -2.66 -12.08
C SER A 17 0.66 -1.58 -11.99
N LEU A 18 1.80 -1.93 -11.42
CA LEU A 18 2.95 -1.03 -11.34
C LEU A 18 4.25 -1.81 -11.45
N THR A 19 5.33 -1.11 -11.74
CA THR A 19 6.67 -1.67 -11.78
C THR A 19 7.57 -0.87 -10.84
N LEU A 20 8.29 -1.55 -9.98
CA LEU A 20 9.29 -0.96 -9.12
C LEU A 20 10.67 -1.29 -9.71
N ASP A 21 11.20 -0.37 -10.50
CA ASP A 21 12.50 -0.56 -11.15
C ASP A 21 13.67 -0.30 -10.21
N ALA A 22 14.88 -0.61 -10.66
CA ALA A 22 16.09 -0.45 -9.86
C ALA A 22 16.34 1.01 -9.45
N GLU A 23 15.98 1.96 -10.30
CA GLU A 23 16.14 3.39 -10.00
C GLU A 23 15.21 3.84 -8.88
N ARG A 24 13.93 3.45 -8.92
CA ARG A 24 12.97 3.75 -7.85
C ARG A 24 13.36 3.07 -6.55
N ALA A 25 13.84 1.83 -6.63
CA ALA A 25 14.32 1.11 -5.44
C ALA A 25 15.51 1.82 -4.79
N ARG A 26 16.46 2.29 -5.60
CA ARG A 26 17.59 3.08 -5.09
C ARG A 26 17.15 4.42 -4.49
N ALA A 27 16.20 5.09 -5.13
CA ALA A 27 15.64 6.34 -4.61
C ALA A 27 14.97 6.14 -3.25
N TYR A 28 14.22 5.07 -3.09
CA TYR A 28 13.62 4.71 -1.81
C TYR A 28 14.69 4.47 -0.73
N ARG A 29 15.71 3.65 -1.04
CA ARG A 29 16.82 3.38 -0.10
C ARG A 29 17.54 4.65 0.32
N SER A 30 17.80 5.53 -0.62
CA SER A 30 18.42 6.83 -0.35
C SER A 30 17.53 7.69 0.57
N ALA A 31 16.23 7.74 0.32
CA ALA A 31 15.29 8.54 1.09
C ALA A 31 15.20 8.08 2.55
N VAL A 32 15.31 6.77 2.82
CA VAL A 32 15.26 6.22 4.18
C VAL A 32 16.64 6.02 4.81
N GLY A 33 17.71 6.39 4.12
CA GLY A 33 19.08 6.26 4.62
C GLY A 33 19.61 4.83 4.67
N ASP A 34 19.06 3.91 3.86
CA ASP A 34 19.49 2.52 3.80
C ASP A 34 20.61 2.33 2.78
N GLY A 35 21.83 2.21 3.27
CA GLY A 35 23.03 2.00 2.45
C GLY A 35 23.50 0.55 2.35
N LEU A 36 22.70 -0.42 2.80
CA LEU A 36 23.10 -1.82 2.79
C LEU A 36 23.21 -2.37 1.37
N GLY A 37 24.29 -3.10 1.09
CA GLY A 37 24.51 -3.76 -0.21
C GLY A 37 23.72 -5.05 -0.40
N VAL A 38 22.98 -5.52 0.61
CA VAL A 38 22.32 -6.81 0.59
C VAL A 38 21.26 -6.91 -0.53
N TYR A 39 20.60 -5.83 -0.85
CA TYR A 39 19.57 -5.83 -1.91
C TYR A 39 20.18 -6.01 -3.30
N ASP A 40 21.32 -5.38 -3.55
CA ASP A 40 22.02 -5.52 -4.81
C ASP A 40 22.56 -6.94 -4.98
N GLU A 41 23.12 -7.51 -3.92
CA GLU A 41 23.65 -8.89 -3.89
C GLU A 41 22.55 -9.93 -4.08
N ALA A 42 21.39 -9.72 -3.45
CA ALA A 42 20.25 -10.64 -3.52
C ALA A 42 19.41 -10.46 -4.80
N GLY A 43 19.63 -9.38 -5.57
CA GLY A 43 18.76 -9.07 -6.71
C GLY A 43 17.33 -8.80 -6.30
N ALA A 44 17.12 -8.11 -5.17
CA ALA A 44 15.81 -7.83 -4.60
C ALA A 44 15.65 -6.35 -4.30
N VAL A 45 14.41 -5.88 -4.28
CA VAL A 45 14.08 -4.54 -3.78
C VAL A 45 13.84 -4.63 -2.27
N PRO A 46 14.05 -3.51 -1.51
CA PRO A 46 13.69 -3.49 -0.10
C PRO A 46 12.20 -3.86 0.08
N PRO A 47 11.86 -4.83 0.93
CA PRO A 47 10.46 -5.28 1.05
C PRO A 47 9.48 -4.16 1.39
N LEU A 48 9.87 -3.26 2.29
CA LEU A 48 8.99 -2.15 2.69
C LEU A 48 8.75 -1.15 1.53
N ALA A 49 9.67 -1.05 0.57
CA ALA A 49 9.47 -0.23 -0.62
C ALA A 49 8.29 -0.73 -1.45
N VAL A 50 8.11 -2.04 -1.55
CA VAL A 50 6.98 -2.66 -2.26
C VAL A 50 5.66 -2.25 -1.60
N ALA A 51 5.57 -2.41 -0.29
CA ALA A 51 4.37 -2.07 0.47
C ALA A 51 4.07 -0.57 0.41
N ALA A 52 5.08 0.29 0.55
CA ALA A 52 4.91 1.74 0.53
C ALA A 52 4.42 2.26 -0.82
N VAL A 53 5.00 1.77 -1.92
CA VAL A 53 4.59 2.18 -3.27
C VAL A 53 3.17 1.69 -3.56
N ALA A 54 2.84 0.47 -3.18
CA ALA A 54 1.51 -0.10 -3.39
C ALA A 54 0.43 0.68 -2.63
N LEU A 55 0.66 1.00 -1.36
CA LEU A 55 -0.28 1.81 -0.57
C LEU A 55 -0.41 3.22 -1.16
N GLY A 56 0.70 3.81 -1.58
CA GLY A 56 0.71 5.14 -2.20
C GLY A 56 -0.20 5.20 -3.43
N VAL A 57 -0.05 4.28 -4.38
CA VAL A 57 -0.88 4.27 -5.59
C VAL A 57 -2.35 3.97 -5.29
N LEU A 58 -2.62 3.13 -4.30
CA LEU A 58 -3.98 2.85 -3.86
C LEU A 58 -4.65 4.12 -3.31
N LEU A 59 -3.98 4.82 -2.40
CA LEU A 59 -4.53 6.04 -1.80
C LEU A 59 -4.64 7.20 -2.79
N GLU A 60 -3.80 7.24 -3.83
CA GLU A 60 -3.94 8.19 -4.94
C GLU A 60 -5.19 7.92 -5.79
N SER A 61 -5.71 6.69 -5.78
CA SER A 61 -6.91 6.33 -6.56
C SER A 61 -8.22 6.81 -5.93
N VAL A 62 -8.18 7.30 -4.70
CA VAL A 62 -9.34 7.83 -3.97
C VAL A 62 -9.07 9.24 -3.48
N SER A 63 -10.12 9.99 -3.20
CA SER A 63 -10.01 11.29 -2.55
C SER A 63 -10.00 11.11 -1.04
N LEU A 64 -9.01 11.70 -0.38
CA LEU A 64 -8.86 11.66 1.06
C LEU A 64 -9.26 13.02 1.65
N PRO A 65 -10.18 13.05 2.65
CA PRO A 65 -10.47 14.28 3.36
C PRO A 65 -9.23 14.90 3.99
N ALA A 66 -9.18 16.22 4.08
CA ALA A 66 -8.11 16.90 4.82
C ALA A 66 -8.10 16.41 6.28
N GLY A 67 -6.92 16.18 6.83
CA GLY A 67 -6.76 15.63 8.17
C GLY A 67 -6.79 14.11 8.25
N THR A 68 -6.83 13.42 7.11
CA THR A 68 -6.72 11.95 7.07
C THR A 68 -5.35 11.49 7.55
N LEU A 69 -5.34 10.48 8.42
CA LEU A 69 -4.13 9.89 8.99
C LEU A 69 -4.03 8.42 8.63
N HIS A 70 -2.83 7.98 8.25
CA HIS A 70 -2.46 6.57 8.20
C HIS A 70 -2.02 6.16 9.61
N VAL A 71 -2.84 5.41 10.31
CA VAL A 71 -2.69 5.17 11.75
C VAL A 71 -1.83 3.96 12.03
N SER A 72 -2.05 2.87 11.31
CA SER A 72 -1.30 1.63 11.51
C SER A 72 -1.26 0.80 10.24
N GLU A 73 -0.26 -0.07 10.17
CA GLU A 73 -0.14 -1.04 9.09
C GLU A 73 0.49 -2.32 9.62
N SER A 74 -0.09 -3.45 9.24
CA SER A 74 0.45 -4.78 9.47
C SER A 74 0.82 -5.38 8.13
N ILE A 75 2.06 -5.82 7.97
CA ILE A 75 2.58 -6.28 6.67
C ILE A 75 3.22 -7.65 6.85
N GLU A 76 2.92 -8.56 5.92
CA GLU A 76 3.57 -9.85 5.83
C GLU A 76 4.30 -9.96 4.49
N PHE A 77 5.60 -10.17 4.53
CA PHE A 77 6.44 -10.37 3.36
C PHE A 77 6.61 -11.87 3.11
N LYS A 78 6.05 -12.35 2.00
CA LYS A 78 6.01 -13.78 1.69
C LYS A 78 7.12 -14.24 0.78
N LYS A 79 7.59 -13.38 -0.14
CA LYS A 79 8.71 -13.65 -1.03
C LYS A 79 9.41 -12.38 -1.47
N ALA A 80 10.68 -12.51 -1.84
CA ALA A 80 11.45 -11.39 -2.37
C ALA A 80 10.91 -10.95 -3.74
N VAL A 81 11.04 -9.66 -4.03
CA VAL A 81 10.63 -9.05 -5.30
C VAL A 81 11.87 -8.52 -6.00
N ALA A 82 12.07 -8.94 -7.26
CA ALA A 82 13.17 -8.47 -8.06
C ALA A 82 12.88 -7.06 -8.62
N PRO A 83 13.92 -6.20 -8.80
CA PRO A 83 13.75 -4.95 -9.50
C PRO A 83 13.20 -5.19 -10.91
N GLY A 84 12.24 -4.38 -11.34
CA GLY A 84 11.61 -4.51 -12.64
C GLY A 84 10.46 -5.51 -12.74
N ALA A 85 10.17 -6.24 -11.67
CA ALA A 85 9.01 -7.13 -11.65
C ALA A 85 7.70 -6.33 -11.76
N THR A 86 6.73 -6.90 -12.47
CA THR A 86 5.39 -6.33 -12.53
C THR A 86 4.62 -6.73 -11.28
N LEU A 87 4.13 -5.72 -10.55
CA LEU A 87 3.34 -5.88 -9.34
C LEU A 87 1.87 -5.62 -9.68
N GLU A 88 0.99 -6.49 -9.24
CA GLU A 88 -0.45 -6.26 -9.29
C GLU A 88 -0.97 -6.06 -7.88
N CYS A 89 -1.47 -4.86 -7.60
CA CYS A 89 -2.02 -4.51 -6.30
C CYS A 89 -3.52 -4.70 -6.30
N ARG A 90 -4.02 -5.53 -5.39
CA ARG A 90 -5.44 -5.79 -5.17
C ARG A 90 -5.79 -5.38 -3.75
N ALA A 91 -6.90 -4.71 -3.58
CA ALA A 91 -7.32 -4.25 -2.26
C ALA A 91 -8.83 -4.31 -2.09
N VAL A 92 -9.24 -4.44 -0.84
CA VAL A 92 -10.64 -4.40 -0.41
C VAL A 92 -10.75 -3.56 0.85
N LEU A 93 -11.83 -2.78 0.95
CA LEU A 93 -12.19 -2.10 2.19
C LEU A 93 -12.83 -3.14 3.12
N ALA A 94 -12.02 -3.69 4.02
CA ALA A 94 -12.42 -4.81 4.86
C ALA A 94 -13.40 -4.39 5.96
N GLN A 95 -13.20 -3.20 6.51
CA GLN A 95 -14.03 -2.67 7.61
C GLN A 95 -14.17 -1.16 7.48
N ARG A 96 -15.32 -0.67 7.91
CA ARG A 96 -15.59 0.75 8.03
C ARG A 96 -16.41 0.98 9.30
N SER A 97 -15.97 1.92 10.11
CA SER A 97 -16.71 2.31 11.31
C SER A 97 -16.60 3.82 11.52
N VAL A 98 -17.53 4.38 12.28
CA VAL A 98 -17.51 5.78 12.68
C VAL A 98 -17.37 5.85 14.18
N ARG A 99 -16.35 6.57 14.65
CA ARG A 99 -16.06 6.72 16.08
C ARG A 99 -15.64 8.16 16.38
N GLY A 100 -16.37 8.85 17.24
CA GLY A 100 -15.99 10.17 17.70
C GLY A 100 -15.77 11.20 16.58
N GLY A 101 -16.60 11.18 15.54
CA GLY A 101 -16.46 12.09 14.40
C GLY A 101 -15.38 11.66 13.39
N LEU A 102 -14.81 10.47 13.53
CA LEU A 102 -13.82 9.91 12.61
C LEU A 102 -14.39 8.70 11.89
N VAL A 103 -14.11 8.61 10.59
CA VAL A 103 -14.34 7.39 9.80
C VAL A 103 -13.07 6.55 9.86
N VAL A 104 -13.18 5.34 10.38
CA VAL A 104 -12.09 4.38 10.45
C VAL A 104 -12.25 3.39 9.30
N SER A 105 -11.27 3.38 8.40
CA SER A 105 -11.25 2.50 7.23
C SER A 105 -10.11 1.51 7.37
N VAL A 106 -10.42 0.22 7.27
CA VAL A 106 -9.42 -0.85 7.29
C VAL A 106 -9.35 -1.44 5.89
N ILE A 107 -8.19 -1.35 5.28
CA ILE A 107 -7.95 -1.77 3.90
C ILE A 107 -7.02 -2.98 3.91
N ASP A 108 -7.49 -4.10 3.38
CA ASP A 108 -6.66 -5.28 3.14
C ASP A 108 -6.16 -5.25 1.71
N SER A 109 -4.88 -5.49 1.51
CA SER A 109 -4.25 -5.49 0.20
C SER A 109 -3.34 -6.70 -0.01
N GLU A 110 -3.23 -7.11 -1.27
CA GLU A 110 -2.31 -8.14 -1.73
C GLU A 110 -1.51 -7.58 -2.90
N ILE A 111 -0.20 -7.80 -2.87
CA ILE A 111 0.67 -7.45 -3.99
C ILE A 111 1.12 -8.76 -4.62
N MET A 112 0.65 -8.97 -5.85
CA MET A 112 0.86 -10.20 -6.59
C MET A 112 2.04 -10.06 -7.54
N VAL A 113 2.87 -11.09 -7.57
CA VAL A 113 3.98 -11.22 -8.52
C VAL A 113 3.93 -12.63 -9.08
N ASP A 114 3.91 -12.76 -10.40
CA ASP A 114 3.86 -14.07 -11.08
C ASP A 114 2.73 -14.97 -10.57
N GLY A 115 1.57 -14.39 -10.30
CA GLY A 115 0.37 -15.14 -9.92
C GLY A 115 0.28 -15.54 -8.46
N SER A 116 1.22 -15.13 -7.60
CA SER A 116 1.16 -15.40 -6.17
C SER A 116 1.45 -14.16 -5.34
N ALA A 117 0.91 -14.11 -4.12
CA ALA A 117 1.12 -12.98 -3.22
C ALA A 117 2.57 -12.91 -2.74
N ALA A 118 3.23 -11.79 -3.02
CA ALA A 118 4.57 -11.49 -2.49
C ALA A 118 4.47 -10.73 -1.17
N VAL A 119 3.45 -9.88 -1.02
CA VAL A 119 3.22 -9.08 0.18
C VAL A 119 1.72 -9.05 0.45
N THR A 120 1.33 -9.16 1.71
CA THR A 120 -0.02 -8.86 2.17
C THR A 120 0.05 -7.79 3.23
N ALA A 121 -0.95 -6.91 3.27
CA ALA A 121 -0.96 -5.80 4.22
C ALA A 121 -2.37 -5.46 4.68
N ARG A 122 -2.46 -4.96 5.90
CA ARG A 122 -3.67 -4.36 6.45
C ARG A 122 -3.33 -2.96 6.94
N ALA A 123 -3.94 -1.95 6.34
CA ALA A 123 -3.76 -0.56 6.70
C ALA A 123 -5.02 -0.02 7.39
N THR A 124 -4.82 0.75 8.44
CA THR A 124 -5.91 1.50 9.10
C THR A 124 -5.72 2.98 8.82
N VAL A 125 -6.75 3.59 8.27
CA VAL A 125 -6.78 5.00 7.91
C VAL A 125 -7.94 5.65 8.66
N MET A 126 -7.70 6.79 9.29
CA MET A 126 -8.73 7.58 9.97
C MET A 126 -8.91 8.92 9.27
N SER A 127 -10.16 9.23 8.94
CA SER A 127 -10.51 10.47 8.25
C SER A 127 -11.58 11.21 9.03
N PRO A 128 -11.55 12.56 9.06
CA PRO A 128 -12.67 13.32 9.62
C PRO A 128 -13.96 12.94 8.93
N GLN A 129 -15.02 12.79 9.70
CA GLN A 129 -16.35 12.55 9.14
C GLN A 129 -16.79 13.80 8.40
N PRO A 130 -17.35 13.67 7.18
CA PRO A 130 -17.89 14.82 6.47
C PRO A 130 -18.97 15.53 7.28
N ALA A 131 -18.97 16.86 7.19
CA ALA A 131 -19.95 17.70 7.88
C ALA A 131 -21.37 17.52 7.28
#